data_d0495693b232ad2026e8bbdc6b732b8c
#
_entry.id   d0495693b232ad2026e8bbdc6b732b8c
#
_cell.length_a   1.000
_cell.length_b   1.000
_cell.length_c   1.000
_cell.angle_alpha   90.00
_cell.angle_beta   90.00
_cell.angle_gamma   90.00
#
_symmetry.space_group_name_H-M   'P 1'
#
loop_
_entity.id
_entity.type
_entity.pdbx_description
1 polymer ?
#
loop_
_entity_poly.entity_id
_entity_poly.type
_entity_poly.pdbx_seq_one_letter_code
_entity_poly.pdbx_strand_id
1 'polypeptide(L)'
;MLDLNNSVGIVETKFFRIEDKIILESGIEFGPIDVAYETYGTLNENGDNAILLLHALTGDAHAAGFHSEDDKKAGWWDDMVGPDKAFDTNKYFVIASNMLGGCSGTTGPGSINPVTQKPYGLSFPVITIEDAVKVQKKLVDFLGVKRLIVAGGSMGGMQALEWSTSYSDMVVSVIIIASTSRLTAQGIAFNAVGRNAILSDENFNNGDYYNKDKQPEKGLAIARMVGHITYLCEESMHNKFGRRLQDKDKPNFDFNIDFQVESYLQHQGQTFVDRFDANSYLYITKAVDYFDLASKYGSLKKAFECTNARFLVMSFTSDWLFPTSQSKEIVQALVQAGKDVSFCEIDSPCGHDAFLLEFETQTKIVKSFLSKNGTNNYAK
;
A
#
# COMPACT_ATOMS: atom_id res chain seq x y z
N MET A 1 -23.12 16.88 -7.31
CA MET A 1 -23.43 15.65 -8.07
C MET A 1 -22.13 14.95 -8.30
N LEU A 2 -22.01 13.69 -7.87
CA LEU A 2 -20.80 12.88 -8.13
C LEU A 2 -20.63 12.69 -9.65
N ASP A 3 -19.41 12.79 -10.15
CA ASP A 3 -19.11 12.39 -11.52
C ASP A 3 -19.00 10.86 -11.55
N LEU A 4 -20.07 10.21 -12.03
CA LEU A 4 -20.17 8.76 -12.12
C LEU A 4 -19.72 8.21 -13.48
N ASN A 5 -19.20 9.05 -14.37
CA ASN A 5 -18.69 8.57 -15.66
C ASN A 5 -17.47 7.67 -15.43
N ASN A 6 -17.57 6.42 -15.89
CA ASN A 6 -16.54 5.37 -15.69
C ASN A 6 -16.20 5.08 -14.21
N SER A 7 -17.07 5.46 -13.27
CA SER A 7 -16.96 5.12 -11.86
C SER A 7 -17.59 3.75 -11.57
N VAL A 8 -17.12 3.11 -10.52
CA VAL A 8 -17.77 1.92 -9.94
C VAL A 8 -19.01 2.27 -9.09
N GLY A 9 -19.29 3.57 -8.89
CA GLY A 9 -20.46 4.09 -8.15
C GLY A 9 -20.29 4.00 -6.65
N ILE A 10 -21.40 3.78 -5.95
CA ILE A 10 -21.44 3.59 -4.50
C ILE A 10 -21.01 2.15 -4.18
N VAL A 11 -20.08 2.00 -3.26
CA VAL A 11 -19.50 0.71 -2.84
C VAL A 11 -19.64 0.54 -1.33
N GLU A 12 -19.61 -0.69 -0.88
CA GLU A 12 -19.71 -1.04 0.54
C GLU A 12 -18.47 -1.84 0.96
N THR A 13 -17.88 -1.46 2.10
CA THR A 13 -16.85 -2.24 2.74
C THR A 13 -17.47 -3.49 3.38
N LYS A 14 -16.98 -4.65 2.97
CA LYS A 14 -17.38 -5.98 3.46
C LYS A 14 -16.38 -6.51 4.45
N PHE A 15 -16.79 -7.48 5.25
CA PHE A 15 -15.95 -8.12 6.25
C PHE A 15 -15.94 -9.62 6.05
N PHE A 16 -14.74 -10.21 6.12
CA PHE A 16 -14.51 -11.64 6.15
C PHE A 16 -13.79 -12.01 7.44
N ARG A 17 -14.34 -12.95 8.20
CA ARG A 17 -13.74 -13.40 9.45
C ARG A 17 -13.02 -14.72 9.27
N ILE A 18 -11.73 -14.74 9.61
CA ILE A 18 -10.92 -15.94 9.71
C ILE A 18 -11.00 -16.42 11.17
N GLU A 19 -11.73 -17.50 11.40
CA GLU A 19 -11.93 -18.04 12.76
C GLU A 19 -10.69 -18.80 13.28
N ASP A 20 -10.02 -19.51 12.36
CA ASP A 20 -8.82 -20.27 12.71
C ASP A 20 -7.64 -19.34 12.94
N LYS A 21 -6.78 -19.74 13.89
CA LYS A 21 -5.50 -19.07 14.05
C LYS A 21 -4.58 -19.33 12.86
N ILE A 22 -3.83 -18.31 12.47
CA ILE A 22 -2.72 -18.43 11.51
C ILE A 22 -1.39 -18.41 12.25
N ILE A 23 -0.39 -19.10 11.71
CA ILE A 23 0.98 -19.03 12.21
C ILE A 23 1.68 -17.87 11.51
N LEU A 24 2.03 -16.83 12.28
CA LEU A 24 2.81 -15.70 11.79
C LEU A 24 4.26 -16.14 11.52
N GLU A 25 4.99 -15.35 10.73
CA GLU A 25 6.41 -15.59 10.44
C GLU A 25 7.26 -15.68 11.72
N SER A 26 6.87 -14.94 12.76
CA SER A 26 7.47 -15.02 14.10
C SER A 26 7.21 -16.34 14.84
N GLY A 27 6.38 -17.24 14.32
CA GLY A 27 5.95 -18.48 14.97
C GLY A 27 4.78 -18.31 15.94
N ILE A 28 4.27 -17.09 16.14
CA ILE A 28 3.11 -16.83 17.02
C ILE A 28 1.83 -17.28 16.29
N GLU A 29 0.97 -18.02 16.98
CA GLU A 29 -0.40 -18.29 16.55
C GLU A 29 -1.30 -17.08 16.84
N PHE A 30 -1.93 -16.52 15.81
CA PHE A 30 -2.75 -15.32 15.92
C PHE A 30 -4.09 -15.46 15.21
N GLY A 31 -5.16 -15.06 15.88
CA GLY A 31 -6.54 -15.09 15.40
C GLY A 31 -7.53 -15.08 16.58
N PRO A 32 -8.84 -14.90 16.31
CA PRO A 32 -9.44 -14.70 14.98
C PRO A 32 -9.05 -13.37 14.34
N ILE A 33 -9.24 -13.28 13.01
CA ILE A 33 -8.88 -12.09 12.23
C ILE A 33 -10.08 -11.65 11.40
N ASP A 34 -10.52 -10.41 11.55
CA ASP A 34 -11.48 -9.77 10.66
C ASP A 34 -10.71 -9.06 9.53
N VAL A 35 -11.16 -9.22 8.29
CA VAL A 35 -10.55 -8.62 7.11
C VAL A 35 -11.58 -7.71 6.44
N ALA A 36 -11.33 -6.40 6.42
CA ALA A 36 -12.12 -5.45 5.66
C ALA A 36 -11.70 -5.47 4.19
N TYR A 37 -12.66 -5.57 3.27
CA TYR A 37 -12.38 -5.63 1.84
C TYR A 37 -13.51 -5.04 1.01
N GLU A 38 -13.17 -4.64 -0.22
CA GLU A 38 -14.12 -4.22 -1.24
C GLU A 38 -13.88 -5.01 -2.53
N THR A 39 -14.93 -5.09 -3.35
CA THR A 39 -14.87 -5.79 -4.62
C THR A 39 -15.58 -4.99 -5.70
N TYR A 40 -15.02 -4.99 -6.90
CA TYR A 40 -15.54 -4.27 -8.05
C TYR A 40 -15.60 -5.21 -9.27
N GLY A 41 -16.68 -5.15 -10.04
CA GLY A 41 -16.91 -6.09 -11.15
C GLY A 41 -17.42 -7.45 -10.67
N THR A 42 -17.29 -8.47 -11.53
CA THR A 42 -17.86 -9.80 -11.27
C THR A 42 -16.83 -10.91 -11.52
N LEU A 43 -16.72 -11.83 -10.56
CA LEU A 43 -15.91 -13.04 -10.71
C LEU A 43 -16.58 -13.97 -11.72
N ASN A 44 -15.82 -14.45 -12.69
CA ASN A 44 -16.33 -15.43 -13.66
C ASN A 44 -16.47 -16.83 -13.05
N GLU A 45 -17.17 -17.73 -13.72
CA GLU A 45 -17.43 -19.10 -13.25
C GLU A 45 -16.15 -19.92 -13.06
N ASN A 46 -15.08 -19.63 -13.80
CA ASN A 46 -13.80 -20.29 -13.67
C ASN A 46 -12.99 -19.81 -12.43
N GLY A 47 -13.31 -18.64 -11.90
CA GLY A 47 -12.57 -18.01 -10.80
C GLY A 47 -11.17 -17.51 -11.22
N ASP A 48 -10.98 -17.11 -12.48
CA ASP A 48 -9.64 -16.82 -13.05
C ASP A 48 -9.47 -15.41 -13.63
N ASN A 49 -10.48 -14.54 -13.47
CA ASN A 49 -10.42 -13.13 -13.92
C ASN A 49 -10.20 -12.13 -12.78
N ALA A 50 -9.60 -12.55 -11.67
CA ALA A 50 -9.43 -11.67 -10.51
C ALA A 50 -8.16 -10.82 -10.60
N ILE A 51 -8.25 -9.60 -10.07
CA ILE A 51 -7.12 -8.71 -9.77
C ILE A 51 -7.16 -8.34 -8.29
N LEU A 52 -6.09 -8.62 -7.54
CA LEU A 52 -5.92 -8.18 -6.17
C LEU A 52 -5.08 -6.91 -6.14
N LEU A 53 -5.68 -5.81 -5.69
CA LEU A 53 -5.01 -4.55 -5.46
C LEU A 53 -4.45 -4.48 -4.04
N LEU A 54 -3.19 -4.12 -3.94
CA LEU A 54 -2.41 -4.11 -2.71
C LEU A 54 -2.03 -2.66 -2.39
N HIS A 55 -2.63 -2.13 -1.32
CA HIS A 55 -2.47 -0.72 -0.97
C HIS A 55 -1.08 -0.39 -0.40
N ALA A 56 -0.70 0.88 -0.49
CA ALA A 56 0.50 1.44 0.11
C ALA A 56 0.34 1.62 1.64
N LEU A 57 1.40 2.09 2.31
CA LEU A 57 1.53 2.17 3.77
C LEU A 57 0.28 2.69 4.50
N THR A 58 -0.39 3.69 3.97
CA THR A 58 -1.51 4.39 4.60
C THR A 58 -2.81 4.30 3.81
N GLY A 59 -2.90 3.34 2.89
CA GLY A 59 -4.12 2.99 2.17
C GLY A 59 -4.99 2.02 2.96
N ASP A 60 -6.09 1.64 2.35
CA ASP A 60 -7.09 0.73 2.91
C ASP A 60 -7.82 -0.06 1.80
N ALA A 61 -8.96 -0.67 2.13
CA ALA A 61 -9.76 -1.43 1.18
C ALA A 61 -10.48 -0.55 0.12
N HIS A 62 -10.67 0.75 0.41
CA HIS A 62 -11.44 1.65 -0.47
C HIS A 62 -10.60 2.12 -1.65
N ALA A 63 -10.45 1.26 -2.67
CA ALA A 63 -9.62 1.58 -3.83
C ALA A 63 -10.36 2.44 -4.88
N ALA A 64 -11.69 2.31 -5.03
CA ALA A 64 -12.46 3.03 -6.04
C ALA A 64 -13.92 3.28 -5.61
N GLY A 65 -14.57 4.23 -6.27
CA GLY A 65 -15.95 4.62 -5.97
C GLY A 65 -16.07 5.46 -4.72
N PHE A 66 -17.27 5.49 -4.16
CA PHE A 66 -17.65 6.31 -3.02
C PHE A 66 -18.45 5.45 -2.03
N HIS A 67 -18.41 5.74 -0.73
CA HIS A 67 -19.24 5.05 0.25
C HIS A 67 -20.63 5.71 0.38
N SER A 68 -20.74 7.00 0.04
CA SER A 68 -22.01 7.74 0.06
C SER A 68 -22.04 8.83 -1.02
N GLU A 69 -23.23 9.36 -1.30
CA GLU A 69 -23.42 10.51 -2.21
C GLU A 69 -22.78 11.80 -1.69
N ASP A 70 -22.54 11.90 -0.38
CA ASP A 70 -21.95 13.07 0.28
C ASP A 70 -20.42 13.03 0.31
N ASP A 71 -19.80 11.95 -0.13
CA ASP A 71 -18.36 11.80 -0.11
C ASP A 71 -17.70 12.80 -1.08
N LYS A 72 -16.68 13.49 -0.58
CA LYS A 72 -15.93 14.48 -1.37
C LYS A 72 -14.80 13.88 -2.18
N LYS A 73 -14.40 12.65 -1.88
CA LYS A 73 -13.27 11.96 -2.51
C LYS A 73 -13.64 10.51 -2.77
N ALA A 74 -13.29 10.05 -3.95
CA ALA A 74 -13.33 8.64 -4.30
C ALA A 74 -12.22 7.84 -3.63
N GLY A 75 -12.24 6.53 -3.79
CA GLY A 75 -11.18 5.63 -3.36
C GLY A 75 -9.81 6.03 -3.90
N TRP A 76 -8.74 5.58 -3.21
CA TRP A 76 -7.36 6.05 -3.43
C TRP A 76 -6.78 5.74 -4.82
N TRP A 77 -7.40 4.87 -5.59
CA TRP A 77 -7.01 4.51 -6.97
C TRP A 77 -8.17 4.55 -7.95
N ASP A 78 -9.21 5.35 -7.67
CA ASP A 78 -10.40 5.44 -8.50
C ASP A 78 -10.07 5.71 -9.97
N ASP A 79 -9.07 6.56 -10.26
CA ASP A 79 -8.62 6.84 -11.63
C ASP A 79 -8.10 5.60 -12.39
N MET A 80 -7.69 4.56 -11.68
CA MET A 80 -7.16 3.31 -12.26
C MET A 80 -8.18 2.17 -12.28
N VAL A 81 -9.26 2.22 -11.48
CA VAL A 81 -10.23 1.14 -11.28
C VAL A 81 -11.62 1.57 -11.71
N GLY A 82 -12.23 0.82 -12.60
CA GLY A 82 -13.58 1.10 -13.08
C GLY A 82 -13.80 0.65 -14.52
N PRO A 83 -15.01 0.85 -15.05
CA PRO A 83 -15.32 0.56 -16.46
C PRO A 83 -14.34 1.28 -17.39
N ASP A 84 -13.71 0.54 -18.28
CA ASP A 84 -12.74 1.04 -19.26
C ASP A 84 -11.49 1.74 -18.69
N LYS A 85 -11.22 1.64 -17.38
CA LYS A 85 -9.98 2.11 -16.75
C LYS A 85 -8.86 1.06 -16.86
N ALA A 86 -7.73 1.28 -16.19
CA ALA A 86 -6.57 0.36 -16.22
C ALA A 86 -6.96 -1.04 -15.72
N PHE A 87 -7.64 -1.10 -14.59
CA PHE A 87 -8.23 -2.29 -14.01
C PHE A 87 -9.73 -2.29 -14.33
N ASP A 88 -10.03 -2.73 -15.56
CA ASP A 88 -11.35 -2.64 -16.18
C ASP A 88 -12.36 -3.59 -15.52
N THR A 89 -13.29 -3.05 -14.76
CA THR A 89 -14.30 -3.83 -14.01
C THR A 89 -15.36 -4.47 -14.90
N ASN A 90 -15.41 -4.15 -16.20
CA ASN A 90 -16.19 -4.91 -17.18
C ASN A 90 -15.59 -6.29 -17.48
N LYS A 91 -14.28 -6.47 -17.24
CA LYS A 91 -13.53 -7.69 -17.57
C LYS A 91 -13.03 -8.43 -16.34
N TYR A 92 -12.66 -7.69 -15.33
CA TYR A 92 -11.99 -8.21 -14.14
C TYR A 92 -12.84 -8.07 -12.89
N PHE A 93 -12.72 -9.05 -12.02
CA PHE A 93 -13.15 -8.97 -10.64
C PHE A 93 -12.02 -8.39 -9.80
N VAL A 94 -12.11 -7.11 -9.47
CA VAL A 94 -11.09 -6.39 -8.72
C VAL A 94 -11.38 -6.51 -7.23
N ILE A 95 -10.38 -6.84 -6.44
CA ILE A 95 -10.44 -7.02 -4.98
C ILE A 95 -9.44 -6.05 -4.35
N ALA A 96 -9.85 -5.31 -3.33
CA ALA A 96 -8.96 -4.56 -2.47
C ALA A 96 -9.24 -4.91 -1.01
N SER A 97 -8.23 -5.11 -0.19
CA SER A 97 -8.38 -5.41 1.23
C SER A 97 -7.46 -4.56 2.07
N ASN A 98 -7.92 -4.17 3.25
CA ASN A 98 -7.05 -3.55 4.24
C ASN A 98 -6.12 -4.61 4.84
N MET A 99 -4.82 -4.31 4.95
CA MET A 99 -3.84 -5.27 5.44
C MET A 99 -3.98 -5.54 6.95
N LEU A 100 -3.53 -6.71 7.38
CA LEU A 100 -3.38 -7.04 8.80
C LEU A 100 -2.53 -5.98 9.52
N GLY A 101 -2.97 -5.54 10.68
CA GLY A 101 -2.30 -4.47 11.44
C GLY A 101 -2.71 -3.05 11.03
N GLY A 102 -3.55 -2.90 9.99
CA GLY A 102 -4.14 -1.63 9.59
C GLY A 102 -5.20 -1.11 10.58
N CYS A 103 -5.70 0.10 10.32
CA CYS A 103 -6.70 0.76 11.19
C CYS A 103 -8.04 0.99 10.50
N SER A 104 -8.25 0.44 9.30
CA SER A 104 -9.46 0.63 8.49
C SER A 104 -10.27 -0.68 8.41
N GLY A 105 -10.63 -1.25 9.55
CA GLY A 105 -11.56 -2.38 9.68
C GLY A 105 -10.92 -3.76 9.73
N THR A 106 -9.74 -4.00 9.18
CA THR A 106 -9.01 -5.26 9.40
C THR A 106 -8.40 -5.29 10.80
N THR A 107 -8.34 -6.47 11.41
CA THR A 107 -7.74 -6.66 12.75
C THR A 107 -6.36 -6.03 12.83
N GLY A 108 -6.18 -5.13 13.80
CA GLY A 108 -4.97 -4.39 14.05
C GLY A 108 -4.83 -4.02 15.52
N PRO A 109 -3.86 -3.19 15.89
CA PRO A 109 -3.61 -2.80 17.29
C PRO A 109 -4.80 -2.16 17.99
N GLY A 110 -5.66 -1.43 17.26
CA GLY A 110 -6.89 -0.82 17.78
C GLY A 110 -8.05 -1.80 17.96
N SER A 111 -7.97 -3.01 17.41
CA SER A 111 -9.02 -4.02 17.51
C SER A 111 -9.12 -4.57 18.94
N ILE A 112 -10.33 -4.98 19.34
CA ILE A 112 -10.57 -5.57 20.66
C ILE A 112 -10.00 -6.98 20.70
N ASN A 113 -9.09 -7.21 21.63
CA ASN A 113 -8.57 -8.54 21.93
C ASN A 113 -9.68 -9.38 22.59
N PRO A 114 -10.08 -10.53 22.00
CA PRO A 114 -11.20 -11.33 22.51
C PRO A 114 -10.96 -11.91 23.91
N VAL A 115 -9.70 -12.01 24.34
CA VAL A 115 -9.34 -12.55 25.66
C VAL A 115 -9.42 -11.47 26.74
N THR A 116 -8.86 -10.30 26.47
CA THR A 116 -8.76 -9.21 27.46
C THR A 116 -9.92 -8.24 27.43
N GLN A 117 -10.74 -8.25 26.35
CA GLN A 117 -11.85 -7.32 26.08
C GLN A 117 -11.38 -5.86 26.02
N LYS A 118 -10.12 -5.62 25.69
CA LYS A 118 -9.49 -4.31 25.51
C LYS A 118 -8.80 -4.26 24.13
N PRO A 119 -8.52 -3.06 23.59
CA PRO A 119 -7.67 -2.95 22.41
C PRO A 119 -6.33 -3.70 22.61
N TYR A 120 -5.84 -4.30 21.52
CA TYR A 120 -4.54 -4.99 21.59
C TYR A 120 -3.41 -4.04 22.01
N GLY A 121 -3.39 -2.82 21.49
CA GLY A 121 -2.26 -1.89 21.71
C GLY A 121 -0.94 -2.56 21.32
N LEU A 122 0.07 -2.43 22.17
CA LEU A 122 1.37 -3.09 21.97
C LEU A 122 1.37 -4.59 22.27
N SER A 123 0.26 -5.19 22.71
CA SER A 123 0.12 -6.64 22.77
C SER A 123 -0.24 -7.28 21.43
N PHE A 124 -0.54 -6.48 20.40
CA PHE A 124 -0.67 -6.97 19.05
C PHE A 124 0.66 -7.60 18.59
N PRO A 125 0.67 -8.74 17.92
CA PRO A 125 1.93 -9.35 17.51
C PRO A 125 2.61 -8.51 16.43
N VAL A 126 3.94 -8.50 16.43
CA VAL A 126 4.69 -7.92 15.32
C VAL A 126 4.46 -8.78 14.09
N ILE A 127 4.02 -8.15 13.02
CA ILE A 127 3.67 -8.77 11.75
C ILE A 127 4.69 -8.44 10.67
N THR A 128 4.64 -9.18 9.57
CA THR A 128 5.45 -8.99 8.37
C THR A 128 4.59 -8.83 7.12
N ILE A 129 5.21 -8.51 5.99
CA ILE A 129 4.54 -8.51 4.67
C ILE A 129 4.04 -9.92 4.33
N GLU A 130 4.79 -10.98 4.68
CA GLU A 130 4.37 -12.36 4.51
C GLU A 130 3.07 -12.66 5.29
N ASP A 131 2.97 -12.18 6.53
CA ASP A 131 1.76 -12.38 7.34
C ASP A 131 0.54 -11.69 6.76
N ALA A 132 0.71 -10.46 6.24
CA ALA A 132 -0.35 -9.75 5.53
C ALA A 132 -0.82 -10.55 4.30
N VAL A 133 0.11 -11.09 3.51
CA VAL A 133 -0.18 -11.89 2.32
C VAL A 133 -0.86 -13.22 2.69
N LYS A 134 -0.50 -13.87 3.81
CA LYS A 134 -1.22 -15.06 4.32
C LYS A 134 -2.69 -14.75 4.63
N VAL A 135 -2.97 -13.60 5.24
CA VAL A 135 -4.34 -13.16 5.53
C VAL A 135 -5.12 -12.88 4.24
N GLN A 136 -4.52 -12.16 3.30
CA GLN A 136 -5.10 -11.90 1.98
C GLN A 136 -5.40 -13.19 1.22
N LYS A 137 -4.53 -14.21 1.32
CA LYS A 137 -4.75 -15.53 0.70
C LYS A 137 -6.04 -16.18 1.20
N LYS A 138 -6.31 -16.11 2.52
CA LYS A 138 -7.56 -16.64 3.10
C LYS A 138 -8.79 -15.92 2.54
N LEU A 139 -8.73 -14.59 2.36
CA LEU A 139 -9.79 -13.84 1.72
C LEU A 139 -9.99 -14.25 0.25
N VAL A 140 -8.91 -14.38 -0.50
CA VAL A 140 -8.94 -14.78 -1.92
C VAL A 140 -9.56 -16.18 -2.10
N ASP A 141 -9.23 -17.12 -1.19
CA ASP A 141 -9.83 -18.45 -1.17
C ASP A 141 -11.33 -18.40 -0.84
N PHE A 142 -11.70 -17.61 0.17
CA PHE A 142 -13.11 -17.42 0.54
C PHE A 142 -13.94 -16.87 -0.62
N LEU A 143 -13.38 -15.96 -1.41
CA LEU A 143 -14.04 -15.40 -2.60
C LEU A 143 -14.11 -16.37 -3.78
N GLY A 144 -13.50 -17.56 -3.69
CA GLY A 144 -13.53 -18.58 -4.75
C GLY A 144 -12.58 -18.31 -5.91
N VAL A 145 -11.61 -17.42 -5.74
CA VAL A 145 -10.60 -17.09 -6.76
C VAL A 145 -9.58 -18.22 -6.87
N LYS A 146 -9.36 -18.71 -8.09
CA LYS A 146 -8.41 -19.78 -8.38
C LYS A 146 -7.10 -19.27 -9.00
N ARG A 147 -7.20 -18.20 -9.77
CA ARG A 147 -6.05 -17.54 -10.43
C ARG A 147 -6.24 -16.04 -10.37
N LEU A 148 -5.16 -15.30 -10.17
CA LEU A 148 -5.25 -13.86 -10.03
C LEU A 148 -4.03 -13.12 -10.57
N ILE A 149 -4.26 -11.86 -10.86
CA ILE A 149 -3.23 -10.84 -11.08
C ILE A 149 -3.07 -10.09 -9.77
N VAL A 150 -1.85 -9.81 -9.36
CA VAL A 150 -1.58 -8.95 -8.21
C VAL A 150 -0.96 -7.63 -8.66
N ALA A 151 -1.43 -6.52 -8.11
CA ALA A 151 -0.96 -5.19 -8.48
C ALA A 151 -0.83 -4.28 -7.25
N GLY A 152 0.29 -3.58 -7.14
CA GLY A 152 0.48 -2.65 -6.03
C GLY A 152 1.64 -1.68 -6.24
N GLY A 153 1.50 -0.50 -5.63
CA GLY A 153 2.53 0.52 -5.58
C GLY A 153 3.18 0.60 -4.20
N SER A 154 4.47 0.98 -4.13
CA SER A 154 5.17 1.16 -2.86
C SER A 154 5.17 -0.13 -2.03
N MET A 155 4.71 -0.10 -0.78
CA MET A 155 4.48 -1.29 0.06
C MET A 155 3.57 -2.32 -0.62
N GLY A 156 2.60 -1.88 -1.43
CA GLY A 156 1.76 -2.79 -2.21
C GLY A 156 2.55 -3.62 -3.22
N GLY A 157 3.62 -3.06 -3.79
CA GLY A 157 4.54 -3.80 -4.66
C GLY A 157 5.37 -4.84 -3.90
N MET A 158 5.74 -4.59 -2.64
CA MET A 158 6.37 -5.60 -1.78
C MET A 158 5.42 -6.78 -1.52
N GLN A 159 4.14 -6.49 -1.24
CA GLN A 159 3.10 -7.51 -1.10
C GLN A 159 2.92 -8.31 -2.41
N ALA A 160 2.94 -7.64 -3.57
CA ALA A 160 2.84 -8.30 -4.87
C ALA A 160 4.03 -9.23 -5.15
N LEU A 161 5.24 -8.83 -4.77
CA LEU A 161 6.43 -9.69 -4.81
C LEU A 161 6.29 -10.91 -3.91
N GLU A 162 5.83 -10.73 -2.68
CA GLU A 162 5.59 -11.85 -1.75
C GLU A 162 4.52 -12.81 -2.28
N TRP A 163 3.41 -12.29 -2.84
CA TRP A 163 2.40 -13.10 -3.50
C TRP A 163 2.97 -13.96 -4.62
N SER A 164 3.85 -13.39 -5.45
CA SER A 164 4.42 -14.07 -6.61
C SER A 164 5.31 -15.26 -6.24
N THR A 165 5.88 -15.24 -5.05
CA THR A 165 6.79 -16.30 -4.56
C THR A 165 6.11 -17.27 -3.62
N SER A 166 5.23 -16.79 -2.74
CA SER A 166 4.55 -17.65 -1.76
C SER A 166 3.35 -18.41 -2.35
N TYR A 167 2.72 -17.86 -3.41
CA TYR A 167 1.53 -18.47 -4.05
C TYR A 167 1.66 -18.49 -5.58
N SER A 168 2.83 -18.93 -6.04
CA SER A 168 3.23 -18.93 -7.47
C SER A 168 2.27 -19.68 -8.39
N ASP A 169 1.58 -20.70 -7.89
CA ASP A 169 0.60 -21.48 -8.67
C ASP A 169 -0.69 -20.72 -8.98
N MET A 170 -1.01 -19.71 -8.16
CA MET A 170 -2.22 -18.88 -8.34
C MET A 170 -1.94 -17.60 -9.12
N VAL A 171 -0.75 -17.03 -8.99
CA VAL A 171 -0.43 -15.73 -9.57
C VAL A 171 -0.01 -15.87 -11.04
N VAL A 172 -0.79 -15.27 -11.93
CA VAL A 172 -0.54 -15.30 -13.38
C VAL A 172 0.19 -14.07 -13.89
N SER A 173 0.02 -12.93 -13.25
CA SER A 173 0.72 -11.69 -13.58
C SER A 173 0.93 -10.84 -12.34
N VAL A 174 2.03 -10.09 -12.31
CA VAL A 174 2.44 -9.23 -11.21
C VAL A 174 2.73 -7.84 -11.75
N ILE A 175 2.11 -6.82 -11.17
CA ILE A 175 2.33 -5.41 -11.51
C ILE A 175 2.91 -4.72 -10.29
N ILE A 176 4.15 -4.28 -10.42
CA ILE A 176 4.94 -3.64 -9.36
C ILE A 176 5.22 -2.20 -9.77
N ILE A 177 4.83 -1.24 -8.93
CA ILE A 177 4.94 0.19 -9.24
C ILE A 177 5.70 0.89 -8.10
N ALA A 178 6.78 1.60 -8.41
CA ALA A 178 7.54 2.39 -7.42
C ALA A 178 7.86 1.60 -6.14
N SER A 179 8.48 0.42 -6.26
CA SER A 179 8.68 -0.49 -5.13
C SER A 179 10.08 -1.14 -5.14
N THR A 180 10.35 -1.95 -4.15
CA THR A 180 11.63 -2.59 -3.92
C THR A 180 11.47 -4.04 -3.45
N SER A 181 12.51 -4.86 -3.65
CA SER A 181 12.59 -6.23 -3.14
C SER A 181 13.05 -6.33 -1.67
N ARG A 182 13.54 -5.23 -1.12
CA ARG A 182 13.93 -5.07 0.31
C ARG A 182 14.00 -3.59 0.65
N LEU A 183 13.66 -3.24 1.89
CA LEU A 183 13.80 -1.85 2.31
C LEU A 183 15.28 -1.49 2.51
N THR A 184 15.68 -0.32 1.99
CA THR A 184 17.05 0.18 2.15
C THR A 184 17.30 0.75 3.55
N ALA A 185 18.58 0.90 3.93
CA ALA A 185 18.94 1.58 5.18
C ALA A 185 18.34 2.99 5.30
N GLN A 186 18.23 3.73 4.18
CA GLN A 186 17.61 5.05 4.14
C GLN A 186 16.11 4.97 4.47
N GLY A 187 15.36 4.03 3.85
CA GLY A 187 13.94 3.81 4.16
C GLY A 187 13.72 3.41 5.61
N ILE A 188 14.53 2.48 6.14
CA ILE A 188 14.52 2.08 7.55
C ILE A 188 14.78 3.29 8.47
N ALA A 189 15.72 4.17 8.11
CA ALA A 189 16.03 5.37 8.89
C ALA A 189 14.84 6.34 8.94
N PHE A 190 14.15 6.60 7.83
CA PHE A 190 12.92 7.41 7.83
C PHE A 190 11.82 6.80 8.70
N ASN A 191 11.58 5.49 8.57
CA ASN A 191 10.63 4.80 9.43
C ASN A 191 11.02 4.88 10.91
N ALA A 192 12.29 4.75 11.23
CA ALA A 192 12.80 4.87 12.61
C ALA A 192 12.55 6.26 13.20
N VAL A 193 12.75 7.34 12.42
CA VAL A 193 12.45 8.72 12.87
C VAL A 193 10.96 8.85 13.16
N GLY A 194 10.08 8.40 12.26
CA GLY A 194 8.63 8.44 12.45
C GLY A 194 8.19 7.65 13.68
N ARG A 195 8.70 6.42 13.87
CA ARG A 195 8.40 5.64 15.07
C ARG A 195 8.90 6.30 16.34
N ASN A 196 10.11 6.86 16.35
CA ASN A 196 10.63 7.56 17.52
C ASN A 196 9.78 8.79 17.87
N ALA A 197 9.28 9.54 16.88
CA ALA A 197 8.38 10.65 17.12
C ALA A 197 7.11 10.20 17.87
N ILE A 198 6.50 9.09 17.44
CA ILE A 198 5.30 8.52 18.08
C ILE A 198 5.63 8.01 19.50
N LEU A 199 6.71 7.23 19.65
CA LEU A 199 7.10 6.64 20.93
C LEU A 199 7.49 7.67 21.98
N SER A 200 7.96 8.85 21.55
CA SER A 200 8.36 9.97 22.43
C SER A 200 7.21 10.95 22.73
N ASP A 201 6.03 10.73 22.12
CA ASP A 201 4.87 11.58 22.40
C ASP A 201 4.37 11.34 23.84
N GLU A 202 4.14 12.42 24.57
CA GLU A 202 3.68 12.37 25.98
C GLU A 202 2.35 11.61 26.16
N ASN A 203 1.52 11.55 25.11
CA ASN A 203 0.21 10.90 25.10
C ASN A 203 0.25 9.46 24.55
N PHE A 204 1.42 8.95 24.20
CA PHE A 204 1.55 7.58 23.65
C PHE A 204 1.17 6.50 24.68
N ASN A 205 1.40 6.74 25.96
CA ASN A 205 1.02 5.86 27.07
C ASN A 205 1.39 4.38 26.87
N ASN A 206 2.58 4.09 26.36
CA ASN A 206 3.00 2.73 25.99
C ASN A 206 2.00 2.02 25.06
N GLY A 207 1.38 2.75 24.13
CA GLY A 207 0.40 2.23 23.16
C GLY A 207 -1.02 2.05 23.70
N ASP A 208 -1.25 2.38 24.99
CA ASP A 208 -2.58 2.31 25.64
C ASP A 208 -3.25 3.69 25.70
N TYR A 209 -3.71 4.19 24.55
CA TYR A 209 -4.34 5.51 24.41
C TYR A 209 -5.78 5.47 23.84
N TYR A 210 -6.27 4.33 23.39
CA TYR A 210 -7.55 4.22 22.66
C TYR A 210 -8.79 4.71 23.43
N ASN A 211 -8.78 4.62 24.75
CA ASN A 211 -9.88 5.07 25.61
C ASN A 211 -9.48 6.29 26.46
N LYS A 212 -8.54 7.11 25.98
CA LYS A 212 -8.06 8.29 26.66
C LYS A 212 -8.50 9.55 25.93
N ASP A 213 -8.61 10.66 26.66
CA ASP A 213 -8.98 11.95 26.08
C ASP A 213 -7.94 12.49 25.09
N LYS A 214 -6.70 12.02 25.19
CA LYS A 214 -5.58 12.45 24.37
C LYS A 214 -4.89 11.26 23.72
N GLN A 215 -4.53 11.43 22.45
CA GLN A 215 -3.80 10.45 21.65
C GLN A 215 -2.42 11.02 21.25
N PRO A 216 -1.49 10.20 20.76
CA PRO A 216 -0.14 10.64 20.35
C PRO A 216 -0.16 11.39 19.02
N GLU A 217 -0.95 12.46 18.95
CA GLU A 217 -1.23 13.22 17.72
C GLU A 217 0.02 13.93 17.20
N LYS A 218 0.83 14.51 18.12
CA LYS A 218 2.05 15.22 17.72
C LYS A 218 3.06 14.28 17.09
N GLY A 219 3.27 13.12 17.71
CA GLY A 219 4.20 12.11 17.21
C GLY A 219 3.76 11.55 15.86
N LEU A 220 2.47 11.25 15.71
CA LEU A 220 1.91 10.75 14.44
C LEU A 220 1.95 11.81 13.35
N ALA A 221 1.65 13.08 13.67
CA ALA A 221 1.78 14.20 12.74
C ALA A 221 3.21 14.36 12.23
N ILE A 222 4.22 14.33 13.13
CA ILE A 222 5.64 14.41 12.74
C ILE A 222 6.03 13.24 11.84
N ALA A 223 5.60 12.01 12.17
CA ALA A 223 5.83 10.84 11.33
C ALA A 223 5.27 11.03 9.91
N ARG A 224 4.07 11.62 9.79
CA ARG A 224 3.47 11.96 8.50
C ARG A 224 4.22 13.07 7.75
N MET A 225 4.69 14.09 8.46
CA MET A 225 5.51 15.15 7.87
C MET A 225 6.78 14.59 7.23
N VAL A 226 7.48 13.69 7.94
CA VAL A 226 8.65 12.97 7.38
C VAL A 226 8.25 12.21 6.12
N GLY A 227 7.12 11.50 6.14
CA GLY A 227 6.59 10.82 4.96
C GLY A 227 6.40 11.76 3.78
N HIS A 228 5.75 12.90 3.96
CA HIS A 228 5.54 13.87 2.87
C HIS A 228 6.84 14.47 2.32
N ILE A 229 7.88 14.62 3.12
CA ILE A 229 9.21 15.00 2.62
C ILE A 229 9.76 13.93 1.70
N THR A 230 9.54 12.66 1.99
CA THR A 230 10.05 11.54 1.17
C THR A 230 9.19 11.25 -0.07
N TYR A 231 7.93 11.63 -0.06
CA TYR A 231 7.00 11.38 -1.19
C TYR A 231 7.16 12.38 -2.34
N LEU A 232 7.53 13.61 -2.03
CA LEU A 232 7.79 14.65 -3.03
C LEU A 232 9.28 14.69 -3.38
N CYS A 233 9.62 15.00 -4.63
CA CYS A 233 11.00 15.29 -5.00
C CYS A 233 11.32 16.79 -4.78
N GLU A 234 12.61 17.14 -4.89
CA GLU A 234 13.08 18.52 -4.71
C GLU A 234 12.42 19.47 -5.72
N GLU A 235 12.31 19.06 -6.97
CA GLU A 235 11.67 19.84 -8.03
C GLU A 235 10.18 20.10 -7.72
N SER A 236 9.45 19.08 -7.30
CA SER A 236 8.04 19.21 -6.88
C SER A 236 7.89 20.18 -5.71
N MET A 237 8.75 20.06 -4.71
CA MET A 237 8.75 20.98 -3.56
C MET A 237 9.07 22.40 -3.98
N HIS A 238 10.06 22.59 -4.86
CA HIS A 238 10.44 23.90 -5.37
C HIS A 238 9.29 24.55 -6.17
N ASN A 239 8.70 23.82 -7.10
CA ASN A 239 7.61 24.32 -7.93
C ASN A 239 6.36 24.66 -7.10
N LYS A 240 6.05 23.83 -6.11
CA LYS A 240 4.87 23.96 -5.25
C LYS A 240 5.01 25.07 -4.20
N PHE A 241 6.16 25.22 -3.58
CA PHE A 241 6.36 26.13 -2.46
C PHE A 241 7.48 27.15 -2.68
N GLY A 242 8.60 26.76 -3.27
CA GLY A 242 9.79 27.58 -3.38
C GLY A 242 10.24 28.08 -1.99
N ARG A 243 10.51 29.38 -1.90
CA ARG A 243 10.77 30.07 -0.64
C ARG A 243 9.65 31.06 -0.27
N ARG A 244 8.43 30.78 -0.73
CA ARG A 244 7.28 31.67 -0.48
C ARG A 244 6.91 31.66 0.99
N LEU A 245 6.67 32.87 1.52
CA LEU A 245 6.15 33.05 2.88
C LEU A 245 4.64 32.76 2.93
N GLN A 246 4.18 32.32 4.08
CA GLN A 246 2.76 32.04 4.36
C GLN A 246 2.08 33.33 4.82
N ASP A 247 1.21 33.89 3.96
CA ASP A 247 0.35 35.04 4.25
C ASP A 247 1.08 36.29 4.83
N LYS A 248 2.34 36.50 4.40
CA LYS A 248 3.16 37.62 4.86
C LYS A 248 4.25 37.99 3.85
N ASP A 249 4.79 39.22 3.96
CA ASP A 249 5.84 39.75 3.08
C ASP A 249 7.26 39.63 3.65
N LYS A 250 7.38 39.42 4.96
CA LYS A 250 8.67 39.31 5.66
C LYS A 250 8.63 38.23 6.72
N PRO A 251 9.77 37.56 7.04
CA PRO A 251 9.88 36.63 8.16
C PRO A 251 9.62 37.34 9.48
N ASN A 252 9.02 36.61 10.43
CA ASN A 252 8.73 37.12 11.77
C ASN A 252 9.95 37.09 12.69
N PHE A 253 10.98 36.29 12.36
CA PHE A 253 12.15 36.00 13.21
C PHE A 253 11.78 35.39 14.57
N ASP A 254 10.77 34.53 14.59
CA ASP A 254 10.32 33.72 15.71
C ASP A 254 10.21 32.23 15.32
N PHE A 255 9.61 31.37 16.16
CA PHE A 255 9.42 29.95 15.90
C PHE A 255 8.03 29.63 15.33
N ASN A 256 7.24 30.61 14.90
CA ASN A 256 5.99 30.40 14.20
C ASN A 256 6.24 30.07 12.72
N ILE A 257 5.19 29.67 12.01
CA ILE A 257 5.25 29.38 10.57
C ILE A 257 5.64 30.63 9.78
N ASP A 258 6.72 30.54 9.05
CA ASP A 258 7.13 31.54 8.09
C ASP A 258 6.88 31.10 6.65
N PHE A 259 7.20 29.88 6.29
CA PHE A 259 7.16 29.39 4.91
C PHE A 259 5.93 28.55 4.60
N GLN A 260 5.45 28.61 3.35
CA GLN A 260 4.32 27.81 2.88
C GLN A 260 4.55 26.30 3.04
N VAL A 261 5.77 25.81 2.88
CA VAL A 261 6.10 24.40 3.07
C VAL A 261 5.89 23.95 4.52
N GLU A 262 6.15 24.80 5.52
CA GLU A 262 5.89 24.50 6.93
C GLU A 262 4.40 24.35 7.20
N SER A 263 3.58 25.29 6.69
CA SER A 263 2.12 25.21 6.75
C SER A 263 1.58 23.96 6.08
N TYR A 264 2.10 23.61 4.90
CA TYR A 264 1.73 22.39 4.19
C TYR A 264 2.02 21.15 5.02
N LEU A 265 3.21 21.01 5.58
CA LEU A 265 3.59 19.85 6.37
C LEU A 265 2.71 19.72 7.63
N GLN A 266 2.44 20.82 8.33
CA GLN A 266 1.54 20.83 9.48
C GLN A 266 0.12 20.38 9.10
N HIS A 267 -0.42 20.92 8.00
CA HIS A 267 -1.74 20.51 7.51
C HIS A 267 -1.79 19.01 7.16
N GLN A 268 -0.77 18.49 6.48
CA GLN A 268 -0.70 17.06 6.15
C GLN A 268 -0.58 16.18 7.41
N GLY A 269 0.19 16.63 8.40
CA GLY A 269 0.30 15.96 9.69
C GLY A 269 -1.05 15.89 10.40
N GLN A 270 -1.74 17.04 10.53
CA GLN A 270 -3.03 17.10 11.21
C GLN A 270 -4.11 16.26 10.51
N THR A 271 -4.25 16.40 9.20
CA THR A 271 -5.21 15.60 8.41
C THR A 271 -4.95 14.09 8.55
N PHE A 272 -3.71 13.69 8.75
CA PHE A 272 -3.36 12.27 8.93
C PHE A 272 -3.78 11.74 10.30
N VAL A 273 -3.63 12.53 11.35
CA VAL A 273 -4.05 12.19 12.71
C VAL A 273 -5.55 11.84 12.76
N ASP A 274 -6.37 12.57 11.99
CA ASP A 274 -7.83 12.35 11.96
C ASP A 274 -8.25 11.01 11.35
N ARG A 275 -7.37 10.31 10.62
CA ARG A 275 -7.71 9.11 9.85
C ARG A 275 -6.80 7.91 10.06
N PHE A 276 -5.72 8.04 10.81
CA PHE A 276 -4.75 6.95 10.96
C PHE A 276 -4.37 6.71 12.42
N ASP A 277 -4.08 5.46 12.74
CA ASP A 277 -3.74 5.04 14.09
C ASP A 277 -2.22 4.97 14.31
N ALA A 278 -1.73 5.51 15.42
CA ALA A 278 -0.30 5.57 15.72
C ALA A 278 0.32 4.18 15.95
N ASN A 279 -0.37 3.27 16.65
CA ASN A 279 0.12 1.90 16.80
C ASN A 279 0.16 1.19 15.44
N SER A 280 -0.88 1.31 14.60
CA SER A 280 -0.88 0.75 13.25
C SER A 280 0.30 1.26 12.43
N TYR A 281 0.65 2.55 12.55
CA TYR A 281 1.84 3.10 11.90
C TYR A 281 3.13 2.41 12.38
N LEU A 282 3.27 2.16 13.69
CA LEU A 282 4.43 1.46 14.24
C LEU A 282 4.56 0.04 13.66
N TYR A 283 3.46 -0.72 13.66
CA TYR A 283 3.45 -2.12 13.19
C TYR A 283 3.66 -2.24 11.69
N ILE A 284 2.98 -1.43 10.88
CA ILE A 284 3.10 -1.48 9.42
C ILE A 284 4.51 -1.05 8.97
N THR A 285 5.05 0.04 9.54
CA THR A 285 6.44 0.44 9.21
C THR A 285 7.46 -0.61 9.64
N LYS A 286 7.19 -1.36 10.71
CA LYS A 286 8.04 -2.49 11.13
C LYS A 286 7.94 -3.66 10.14
N ALA A 287 6.74 -3.98 9.65
CA ALA A 287 6.55 -5.00 8.63
C ALA A 287 7.32 -4.67 7.34
N VAL A 288 7.31 -3.40 6.93
CA VAL A 288 8.08 -2.91 5.78
C VAL A 288 9.59 -2.99 6.02
N ASP A 289 10.07 -2.65 7.23
CA ASP A 289 11.51 -2.74 7.58
C ASP A 289 12.04 -4.18 7.48
N TYR A 290 11.21 -5.17 7.84
CA TYR A 290 11.59 -6.59 7.81
C TYR A 290 11.55 -7.21 6.43
N PHE A 291 10.93 -6.56 5.45
CA PHE A 291 10.81 -7.12 4.12
C PHE A 291 12.17 -7.19 3.42
N ASP A 292 12.63 -8.41 3.17
CA ASP A 292 13.82 -8.75 2.37
C ASP A 292 13.61 -10.10 1.67
N LEU A 293 13.12 -10.03 0.44
CA LEU A 293 12.83 -11.23 -0.35
C LEU A 293 14.11 -12.04 -0.67
N ALA A 294 15.24 -11.37 -0.84
CA ALA A 294 16.49 -12.05 -1.12
C ALA A 294 17.01 -12.85 0.09
N SER A 295 16.84 -12.32 1.30
CA SER A 295 17.22 -13.01 2.54
C SER A 295 16.48 -14.34 2.72
N LYS A 296 15.16 -14.32 2.46
CA LYS A 296 14.28 -15.50 2.59
C LYS A 296 14.68 -16.67 1.69
N TYR A 297 15.13 -16.38 0.45
CA TYR A 297 15.46 -17.40 -0.56
C TYR A 297 16.95 -17.56 -0.83
N GLY A 298 17.82 -16.80 -0.14
CA GLY A 298 19.26 -16.79 -0.32
C GLY A 298 19.73 -15.94 -1.50
N SER A 299 18.86 -15.56 -2.42
CA SER A 299 19.06 -14.53 -3.44
C SER A 299 17.74 -14.17 -4.12
N LEU A 300 17.65 -12.95 -4.68
CA LEU A 300 16.46 -12.51 -5.39
C LEU A 300 16.18 -13.34 -6.65
N LYS A 301 17.22 -13.77 -7.37
CA LYS A 301 17.09 -14.72 -8.49
C LYS A 301 16.40 -16.01 -8.04
N LYS A 302 16.86 -16.63 -6.95
CA LYS A 302 16.25 -17.86 -6.42
C LYS A 302 14.80 -17.67 -5.98
N ALA A 303 14.47 -16.51 -5.41
CA ALA A 303 13.09 -16.18 -5.06
C ALA A 303 12.16 -16.28 -6.27
N PHE A 304 12.61 -15.86 -7.44
CA PHE A 304 11.79 -15.88 -8.66
C PHE A 304 11.81 -17.20 -9.43
N GLU A 305 12.66 -18.15 -9.09
CA GLU A 305 12.72 -19.45 -9.79
C GLU A 305 11.39 -20.22 -9.69
N CYS A 306 10.66 -20.09 -8.56
CA CYS A 306 9.41 -20.81 -8.31
C CYS A 306 8.20 -20.25 -9.08
N THR A 307 8.21 -19.00 -9.55
CA THR A 307 7.05 -18.38 -10.19
C THR A 307 7.05 -18.56 -11.71
N ASN A 308 5.86 -18.69 -12.30
CA ASN A 308 5.63 -18.67 -13.74
C ASN A 308 4.84 -17.42 -14.18
N ALA A 309 4.63 -16.47 -13.30
CA ALA A 309 3.94 -15.23 -13.58
C ALA A 309 4.72 -14.36 -14.58
N ARG A 310 3.97 -13.51 -15.29
CA ARG A 310 4.52 -12.41 -16.08
C ARG A 310 4.63 -11.18 -15.19
N PHE A 311 5.67 -10.39 -15.38
CA PHE A 311 5.93 -9.21 -14.56
C PHE A 311 5.87 -7.92 -15.37
N LEU A 312 5.21 -6.90 -14.80
CA LEU A 312 5.35 -5.50 -15.19
C LEU A 312 5.95 -4.75 -14.01
N VAL A 313 7.10 -4.12 -14.24
CA VAL A 313 7.77 -3.28 -13.25
C VAL A 313 7.78 -1.85 -13.76
N MET A 314 7.26 -0.91 -12.98
CA MET A 314 7.25 0.51 -13.30
C MET A 314 7.96 1.32 -12.23
N SER A 315 8.76 2.30 -12.63
CA SER A 315 9.45 3.26 -11.76
C SER A 315 9.29 4.67 -12.29
N PHE A 316 9.61 5.67 -11.46
CA PHE A 316 9.53 7.09 -11.82
C PHE A 316 10.90 7.75 -11.65
N THR A 317 11.27 8.62 -12.59
CA THR A 317 12.62 9.21 -12.65
C THR A 317 12.97 10.03 -11.41
N SER A 318 12.01 10.70 -10.80
CA SER A 318 12.19 11.57 -9.64
C SER A 318 11.95 10.89 -8.28
N ASP A 319 11.58 9.61 -8.26
CA ASP A 319 11.36 8.86 -7.01
C ASP A 319 12.71 8.60 -6.32
N TRP A 320 12.92 9.26 -5.19
CA TRP A 320 14.13 9.12 -4.38
C TRP A 320 13.93 8.28 -3.12
N LEU A 321 12.67 7.94 -2.79
CA LEU A 321 12.34 6.98 -1.73
C LEU A 321 12.56 5.54 -2.21
N PHE A 322 12.04 5.21 -3.40
CA PHE A 322 12.28 3.95 -4.11
C PHE A 322 12.88 4.24 -5.49
N PRO A 323 14.17 4.63 -5.56
CA PRO A 323 14.82 4.97 -6.81
C PRO A 323 14.72 3.88 -7.86
N THR A 324 14.69 4.25 -9.14
CA THR A 324 14.65 3.33 -10.28
C THR A 324 15.71 2.21 -10.23
N SER A 325 16.85 2.45 -9.57
CA SER A 325 17.88 1.41 -9.37
C SER A 325 17.34 0.17 -8.62
N GLN A 326 16.42 0.34 -7.68
CA GLN A 326 15.79 -0.77 -6.95
C GLN A 326 14.82 -1.56 -7.85
N SER A 327 14.05 -0.88 -8.68
CA SER A 327 13.22 -1.54 -9.71
C SER A 327 14.07 -2.29 -10.73
N LYS A 328 15.21 -1.73 -11.15
CA LYS A 328 16.17 -2.40 -12.04
C LYS A 328 16.80 -3.64 -11.39
N GLU A 329 17.02 -3.66 -10.07
CA GLU A 329 17.48 -4.86 -9.33
C GLU A 329 16.43 -6.00 -9.44
N ILE A 330 15.14 -5.69 -9.28
CA ILE A 330 14.06 -6.67 -9.47
C ILE A 330 14.06 -7.20 -10.91
N VAL A 331 14.09 -6.31 -11.90
CA VAL A 331 14.10 -6.68 -13.32
C VAL A 331 15.28 -7.56 -13.68
N GLN A 332 16.49 -7.22 -13.22
CA GLN A 332 17.69 -8.02 -13.46
C GLN A 332 17.57 -9.42 -12.88
N ALA A 333 17.04 -9.55 -11.67
CA ALA A 333 16.85 -10.86 -11.03
C ALA A 333 15.79 -11.70 -11.77
N LEU A 334 14.68 -11.09 -12.25
CA LEU A 334 13.66 -11.75 -13.07
C LEU A 334 14.26 -12.25 -14.40
N VAL A 335 15.03 -11.42 -15.09
CA VAL A 335 15.74 -11.82 -16.33
C VAL A 335 16.70 -12.97 -16.07
N GLN A 336 17.51 -12.91 -14.99
CA GLN A 336 18.43 -13.97 -14.61
C GLN A 336 17.71 -15.28 -14.23
N ALA A 337 16.47 -15.20 -13.74
CA ALA A 337 15.62 -16.35 -13.46
C ALA A 337 14.84 -16.82 -14.70
N GLY A 338 15.02 -16.20 -15.87
CA GLY A 338 14.35 -16.56 -17.13
C GLY A 338 12.88 -16.22 -17.16
N LYS A 339 12.44 -15.17 -16.44
CA LYS A 339 11.01 -14.78 -16.34
C LYS A 339 10.64 -13.76 -17.39
N ASP A 340 9.35 -13.78 -17.81
CA ASP A 340 8.77 -12.77 -18.70
C ASP A 340 8.58 -11.47 -17.91
N VAL A 341 9.36 -10.45 -18.20
CA VAL A 341 9.34 -9.15 -17.53
C VAL A 341 9.32 -8.00 -18.54
N SER A 342 8.40 -7.07 -18.32
CA SER A 342 8.35 -5.75 -18.96
C SER A 342 8.75 -4.69 -17.94
N PHE A 343 9.59 -3.75 -18.35
CA PHE A 343 10.02 -2.63 -17.49
C PHE A 343 9.73 -1.30 -18.17
N CYS A 344 9.17 -0.36 -17.41
CA CYS A 344 8.94 1.01 -17.83
C CYS A 344 9.44 2.00 -16.76
N GLU A 345 10.37 2.87 -17.14
CA GLU A 345 10.73 4.04 -16.36
C GLU A 345 9.92 5.24 -16.89
N ILE A 346 9.09 5.84 -16.03
CA ILE A 346 8.21 6.94 -16.39
C ILE A 346 8.88 8.24 -15.94
N ASP A 347 9.04 9.17 -16.87
CA ASP A 347 9.53 10.51 -16.57
C ASP A 347 8.42 11.32 -15.87
N SER A 348 8.66 11.73 -14.63
CA SER A 348 7.70 12.46 -13.80
C SER A 348 8.43 13.28 -12.74
N PRO A 349 8.04 14.53 -12.51
CA PRO A 349 8.58 15.36 -11.43
C PRO A 349 7.86 15.15 -10.09
N CYS A 350 6.95 14.17 -9.98
CA CYS A 350 6.06 14.05 -8.82
C CYS A 350 6.68 13.25 -7.64
N GLY A 351 7.92 12.78 -7.76
CA GLY A 351 8.56 11.96 -6.71
C GLY A 351 7.91 10.60 -6.56
N HIS A 352 7.86 10.10 -5.34
CA HIS A 352 7.23 8.81 -5.03
C HIS A 352 5.71 8.82 -5.25
N ASP A 353 5.04 9.96 -5.00
CA ASP A 353 3.59 10.10 -5.20
C ASP A 353 3.18 9.95 -6.68
N ALA A 354 4.12 9.93 -7.63
CA ALA A 354 3.86 9.75 -9.05
C ALA A 354 2.99 8.51 -9.35
N PHE A 355 3.10 7.43 -8.58
CA PHE A 355 2.27 6.23 -8.77
C PHE A 355 0.78 6.47 -8.46
N LEU A 356 0.45 7.53 -7.72
CA LEU A 356 -0.92 7.98 -7.42
C LEU A 356 -1.33 9.23 -8.23
N LEU A 357 -0.52 9.69 -9.18
CA LEU A 357 -0.76 10.92 -9.94
C LEU A 357 -0.65 10.73 -11.46
N GLU A 358 0.28 9.89 -11.93
CA GLU A 358 0.56 9.68 -13.36
C GLU A 358 -0.38 8.63 -14.00
N PHE A 359 -1.68 8.77 -13.78
CA PHE A 359 -2.70 7.78 -14.14
C PHE A 359 -2.80 7.53 -15.64
N GLU A 360 -2.70 8.55 -16.49
CA GLU A 360 -2.85 8.37 -17.94
C GLU A 360 -1.77 7.46 -18.52
N THR A 361 -0.51 7.71 -18.15
CA THR A 361 0.64 6.92 -18.62
C THR A 361 0.57 5.50 -18.08
N GLN A 362 0.32 5.35 -16.78
CA GLN A 362 0.17 4.04 -16.14
C GLN A 362 -0.99 3.24 -16.76
N THR A 363 -2.13 3.87 -17.03
CA THR A 363 -3.29 3.21 -17.66
C THR A 363 -2.93 2.62 -19.03
N LYS A 364 -2.21 3.36 -19.88
CA LYS A 364 -1.79 2.87 -21.20
C LYS A 364 -0.87 1.65 -21.08
N ILE A 365 0.10 1.71 -20.16
CA ILE A 365 1.07 0.64 -19.91
C ILE A 365 0.37 -0.60 -19.34
N VAL A 366 -0.45 -0.45 -18.31
CA VAL A 366 -1.18 -1.55 -17.66
C VAL A 366 -2.14 -2.22 -18.64
N LYS A 367 -2.94 -1.47 -19.39
CA LYS A 367 -3.84 -2.02 -20.41
C LYS A 367 -3.07 -2.80 -21.49
N SER A 368 -1.96 -2.27 -21.97
CA SER A 368 -1.11 -2.97 -22.93
C SER A 368 -0.53 -4.27 -22.39
N PHE A 369 -0.10 -4.26 -21.12
CA PHE A 369 0.39 -5.47 -20.45
C PHE A 369 -0.72 -6.50 -20.25
N LEU A 370 -1.89 -6.10 -19.77
CA LEU A 370 -3.02 -7.00 -19.52
C LEU A 370 -3.64 -7.55 -20.79
N SER A 371 -3.65 -6.80 -21.90
CA SER A 371 -4.20 -7.27 -23.18
C SER A 371 -3.47 -8.51 -23.72
N LYS A 372 -2.20 -8.68 -23.44
CA LYS A 372 -1.40 -9.85 -23.83
C LYS A 372 -1.75 -11.12 -23.04
N ASN A 373 -2.49 -11.01 -21.94
CA ASN A 373 -2.98 -12.18 -21.20
C ASN A 373 -4.10 -12.92 -21.95
N GLY A 374 -4.84 -12.24 -22.86
CA GLY A 374 -5.92 -12.83 -23.67
C GLY A 374 -5.47 -13.55 -24.93
N THR A 375 -4.20 -13.42 -25.35
CA THR A 375 -3.67 -14.02 -26.60
C THR A 375 -2.91 -15.33 -26.39
N ASN A 376 -2.53 -15.66 -25.16
CA ASN A 376 -2.01 -16.98 -24.86
C ASN A 376 -3.17 -17.87 -24.39
N ASN A 377 -3.81 -18.55 -25.35
CA ASN A 377 -4.65 -19.71 -25.10
C ASN A 377 -3.96 -20.60 -24.06
N TYR A 378 -4.63 -20.85 -22.95
CA TYR A 378 -4.29 -21.87 -21.96
C TYR A 378 -4.49 -23.27 -22.59
N ALA A 379 -3.69 -23.57 -23.63
CA ALA A 379 -3.57 -24.88 -24.23
C ALA A 379 -2.14 -25.34 -24.01
N LYS A 380 -1.92 -25.97 -22.86
CA LYS A 380 -1.13 -27.21 -22.74
C LYS A 380 -1.29 -27.78 -21.34
#